data_4fe61e234603f6cd80ff8bca5881445a
#
_entry.id   4fe61e234603f6cd80ff8bca5881445a
#
_cell.length_a   1.000
_cell.length_b   1.000
_cell.length_c   1.000
_cell.angle_alpha   90.00
_cell.angle_beta   90.00
_cell.angle_gamma   90.00
#
_symmetry.space_group_name_H-M   'P 1'
#
loop_
_entity.id
_entity.type
_entity.pdbx_description
1 polymer ?
#
loop_
_entity_poly.entity_id
_entity_poly.type
_entity_poly.pdbx_seq_one_letter_code
_entity_poly.pdbx_strand_id
1 'polypeptide(L)'
;MNAVFQDASVDSEMPNFGVTTRSIYNSYYALLQPQQRFMDAKTAEGGFQNLMFNGIPIVHDSHCPASQLYFLNLNHLHLFYQPKRNFSFEPFAKPINQQVKVSRILWMGAFGSTNNRLHGALTAITA
;
A
#
# COMPACT_ATOMS: atom_id res chain seq x y z
N MET A 1 -0.96 15.50 -9.04
CA MET A 1 -1.36 14.07 -9.14
C MET A 1 -1.21 13.56 -10.57
N ASN A 2 -1.83 14.17 -11.60
CA ASN A 2 -1.76 13.69 -13.00
C ASN A 2 -0.33 13.52 -13.53
N ALA A 3 0.57 14.49 -13.32
CA ALA A 3 1.94 14.40 -13.81
C ALA A 3 2.67 13.16 -13.25
N VAL A 4 2.62 12.95 -11.94
CA VAL A 4 3.26 11.79 -11.30
C VAL A 4 2.65 10.47 -11.77
N PHE A 5 1.33 10.43 -11.98
CA PHE A 5 0.66 9.25 -12.51
C PHE A 5 1.10 8.95 -13.96
N GLN A 6 1.20 9.98 -14.80
CA GLN A 6 1.66 9.83 -16.19
C GLN A 6 3.13 9.42 -16.25
N ASP A 7 3.99 9.99 -15.42
CA ASP A 7 5.41 9.63 -15.34
C ASP A 7 5.61 8.17 -14.90
N ALA A 8 4.73 7.66 -14.04
CA ALA A 8 4.75 6.26 -13.60
C ALA A 8 4.03 5.30 -14.57
N SER A 9 3.43 5.83 -15.64
CA SER A 9 2.78 5.02 -16.67
C SER A 9 3.71 4.86 -17.87
N VAL A 10 3.96 3.62 -18.28
CA VAL A 10 4.84 3.30 -19.42
C VAL A 10 4.12 2.34 -20.35
N ASP A 11 3.96 2.75 -21.60
CA ASP A 11 3.24 2.00 -22.64
C ASP A 11 1.80 1.63 -22.19
N SER A 12 1.52 0.36 -22.02
CA SER A 12 0.23 -0.15 -21.55
C SER A 12 0.17 -0.41 -20.05
N GLU A 13 1.30 -0.28 -19.33
CA GLU A 13 1.38 -0.50 -17.90
C GLU A 13 1.26 0.81 -17.14
N MET A 14 0.37 0.82 -16.15
CA MET A 14 0.12 1.97 -15.29
C MET A 14 -0.02 1.54 -13.82
N PRO A 15 0.16 2.46 -12.88
CA PRO A 15 -0.16 2.19 -11.49
C PRO A 15 -1.62 1.73 -11.36
N ASN A 16 -1.87 0.76 -10.51
CA ASN A 16 -3.20 0.19 -10.28
C ASN A 16 -3.71 0.39 -8.84
N PHE A 17 -2.90 1.01 -7.98
CA PHE A 17 -3.24 1.23 -6.58
C PHE A 17 -2.64 2.53 -6.04
N GLY A 18 -3.43 3.28 -5.27
CA GLY A 18 -3.01 4.52 -4.61
C GLY A 18 -3.05 4.38 -3.09
N VAL A 19 -1.98 4.79 -2.40
CA VAL A 19 -1.91 4.78 -0.92
C VAL A 19 -1.53 6.16 -0.42
N THR A 20 -2.24 6.65 0.59
CA THR A 20 -1.98 7.96 1.19
C THR A 20 -2.33 7.99 2.67
N THR A 21 -2.05 9.11 3.34
CA THR A 21 -2.50 9.34 4.71
C THR A 21 -3.98 9.71 4.77
N ARG A 22 -4.60 9.49 5.92
CA ARG A 22 -6.02 9.82 6.15
C ARG A 22 -6.32 11.31 5.94
N SER A 23 -5.40 12.20 6.29
CA SER A 23 -5.57 13.65 6.10
C SER A 23 -5.74 14.01 4.62
N ILE A 24 -4.81 13.56 3.78
CA ILE A 24 -4.84 13.79 2.33
C ILE A 24 -6.07 13.13 1.71
N TYR A 25 -6.41 11.91 2.15
CA TYR A 25 -7.62 11.21 1.69
C TYR A 25 -8.89 12.05 1.94
N ASN A 26 -9.04 12.57 3.17
CA ASN A 26 -10.19 13.40 3.55
C ASN A 26 -10.22 14.72 2.77
N SER A 27 -9.07 15.37 2.57
CA SER A 27 -8.99 16.60 1.77
C SER A 27 -9.37 16.35 0.31
N TYR A 28 -8.89 15.26 -0.28
CA TYR A 28 -9.27 14.87 -1.62
C TYR A 28 -10.77 14.53 -1.72
N TYR A 29 -11.30 13.81 -0.74
CA TYR A 29 -12.74 13.53 -0.64
C TYR A 29 -13.57 14.81 -0.59
N ALA A 30 -13.18 15.79 0.24
CA ALA A 30 -13.87 17.06 0.36
C ALA A 30 -13.89 17.85 -0.96
N LEU A 31 -12.81 17.78 -1.74
CA LEU A 31 -12.75 18.41 -3.08
C LEU A 31 -13.66 17.74 -4.11
N LEU A 32 -13.94 16.46 -3.95
CA LEU A 32 -14.81 15.71 -4.87
C LEU A 32 -16.30 15.81 -4.49
N GLN A 33 -16.63 16.14 -3.26
CA GLN A 33 -18.03 16.23 -2.80
C GLN A 33 -18.94 17.11 -3.68
N PRO A 34 -18.52 18.30 -4.18
CA PRO A 34 -19.37 19.09 -5.06
C PRO A 34 -19.71 18.40 -6.38
N GLN A 35 -18.85 17.47 -6.82
CA GLN A 35 -19.03 16.73 -8.08
C GLN A 35 -19.89 15.46 -7.90
N GLN A 36 -19.96 14.92 -6.68
CA GLN A 36 -20.75 13.72 -6.37
C GLN A 36 -22.27 13.95 -6.38
N ARG A 37 -22.73 15.18 -6.39
CA ARG A 37 -24.17 15.52 -6.40
C ARG A 37 -24.95 14.97 -7.62
N PHE A 38 -24.27 14.45 -8.61
CA PHE A 38 -24.86 13.97 -9.86
C PHE A 38 -24.61 12.47 -10.15
N MET A 39 -24.04 11.71 -9.21
CA MET A 39 -23.78 10.29 -9.43
C MET A 39 -24.72 9.40 -8.61
N ASP A 40 -25.32 8.49 -9.31
CA ASP A 40 -26.35 7.49 -8.99
C ASP A 40 -26.52 7.03 -7.55
N ALA A 41 -27.79 6.90 -7.14
CA ALA A 41 -28.27 6.30 -5.89
C ALA A 41 -27.80 4.83 -5.66
N LYS A 42 -27.32 4.12 -6.67
CA LYS A 42 -26.81 2.73 -6.56
C LYS A 42 -25.49 2.60 -5.83
N THR A 43 -24.68 3.65 -5.79
CA THR A 43 -23.38 3.61 -5.07
C THR A 43 -23.56 3.83 -3.57
N ALA A 44 -24.70 4.34 -3.13
CA ALA A 44 -25.02 4.58 -1.72
C ALA A 44 -25.35 3.29 -0.94
N GLU A 45 -25.72 2.21 -1.60
CA GLU A 45 -26.09 0.93 -0.97
C GLU A 45 -24.90 0.12 -0.45
N GLY A 46 -23.68 0.36 -0.95
CA GLY A 46 -22.49 -0.42 -0.61
C GLY A 46 -21.71 0.03 0.63
N GLY A 47 -21.98 1.21 1.18
CA GLY A 47 -21.31 1.72 2.41
C GLY A 47 -19.80 1.95 2.31
N PHE A 48 -19.17 1.61 1.20
CA PHE A 48 -17.75 1.83 0.94
C PHE A 48 -17.55 2.99 -0.04
N GLN A 49 -17.10 4.11 0.49
CA GLN A 49 -16.67 5.23 -0.35
C GLN A 49 -15.24 4.96 -0.86
N ASN A 50 -15.14 4.32 -2.00
CA ASN A 50 -13.86 4.19 -2.69
C ASN A 50 -13.59 5.46 -3.49
N LEU A 51 -12.62 6.26 -3.02
CA LEU A 51 -12.09 7.34 -3.85
C LEU A 51 -11.31 6.72 -5.01
N MET A 52 -11.62 7.16 -6.22
CA MET A 52 -10.94 6.71 -7.42
C MET A 52 -10.25 7.89 -8.11
N PHE A 53 -9.07 7.64 -8.66
CA PHE A 53 -8.32 8.55 -9.49
C PHE A 53 -7.89 7.83 -10.77
N ASN A 54 -8.29 8.33 -11.94
CA ASN A 54 -8.04 7.67 -13.23
C ASN A 54 -8.39 6.17 -13.26
N GLY A 55 -9.48 5.78 -12.58
CA GLY A 55 -9.93 4.39 -12.54
C GLY A 55 -9.21 3.50 -11.52
N ILE A 56 -8.26 4.03 -10.75
CA ILE A 56 -7.58 3.29 -9.68
C ILE A 56 -8.11 3.68 -8.30
N PRO A 57 -8.22 2.74 -7.35
CA PRO A 57 -8.64 3.04 -6.00
C PRO A 57 -7.53 3.75 -5.22
N ILE A 58 -7.91 4.76 -4.45
CA ILE A 58 -7.05 5.41 -3.45
C ILE A 58 -7.50 4.96 -2.06
N VAL A 59 -6.57 4.42 -1.29
CA VAL A 59 -6.79 3.93 0.06
C VAL A 59 -5.93 4.72 1.06
N HIS A 60 -6.44 4.90 2.26
CA HIS A 60 -5.65 5.50 3.34
C HIS A 60 -5.01 4.41 4.20
N ASP A 61 -3.75 4.64 4.58
CA ASP A 61 -3.00 3.79 5.52
C ASP A 61 -2.42 4.68 6.64
N SER A 62 -2.56 4.23 7.88
CA SER A 62 -2.02 4.90 9.06
C SER A 62 -0.48 4.89 9.13
N HIS A 63 0.16 3.94 8.45
CA HIS A 63 1.62 3.82 8.38
C HIS A 63 2.24 4.60 7.21
N CYS A 64 1.42 5.17 6.34
CA CYS A 64 1.91 6.02 5.26
C CYS A 64 2.57 7.28 5.84
N PRO A 65 3.77 7.67 5.37
CA PRO A 65 4.42 8.91 5.79
C PRO A 65 3.54 10.13 5.54
N ALA A 66 3.60 11.10 6.44
CA ALA A 66 2.81 12.33 6.33
C ALA A 66 3.14 13.08 5.03
N SER A 67 2.14 13.77 4.49
CA SER A 67 2.27 14.60 3.27
C SER A 67 2.71 13.85 2.01
N GLN A 68 2.43 12.54 1.94
CA GLN A 68 2.80 11.72 0.80
C GLN A 68 1.61 10.93 0.24
N LEU A 69 1.63 10.73 -1.09
CA LEU A 69 0.74 9.85 -1.82
C LEU A 69 1.59 8.98 -2.74
N TYR A 70 1.40 7.68 -2.68
CA TYR A 70 2.06 6.71 -3.53
C TYR A 70 1.11 6.13 -4.56
N PHE A 71 1.53 6.13 -5.82
CA PHE A 71 0.93 5.35 -6.88
C PHE A 71 1.77 4.10 -7.10
N LEU A 72 1.17 2.94 -6.94
CA LEU A 72 1.85 1.65 -6.97
C LEU A 72 1.28 0.77 -8.07
N ASN A 73 2.16 0.01 -8.72
CA ASN A 73 1.76 -1.10 -9.56
C ASN A 73 1.97 -2.41 -8.79
N LEU A 74 0.88 -3.00 -8.32
CA LEU A 74 0.91 -4.21 -7.49
C LEU A 74 1.46 -5.44 -8.22
N ASN A 75 1.44 -5.45 -9.57
CA ASN A 75 1.98 -6.55 -10.36
C ASN A 75 3.51 -6.65 -10.24
N HIS A 76 4.18 -5.54 -9.89
CA HIS A 76 5.62 -5.45 -9.74
C HIS A 76 6.09 -5.43 -8.28
N LEU A 77 5.18 -5.57 -7.33
CA LEU A 77 5.50 -5.66 -5.91
C LEU A 77 5.46 -7.12 -5.45
N HIS A 78 6.57 -7.60 -4.92
CA HIS A 78 6.73 -8.99 -4.54
C HIS A 78 7.28 -9.12 -3.13
N LEU A 79 6.78 -10.12 -2.42
CA LEU A 79 7.35 -10.57 -1.16
C LEU A 79 8.27 -11.76 -1.45
N PHE A 80 9.58 -11.54 -1.36
CA PHE A 80 10.59 -12.59 -1.47
C PHE A 80 10.78 -13.25 -0.12
N TYR A 81 10.75 -14.56 -0.06
CA TYR A 81 11.02 -15.31 1.17
C TYR A 81 11.90 -16.52 0.90
N GLN A 82 12.68 -16.89 1.89
CA GLN A 82 13.51 -18.09 1.82
C GLN A 82 12.70 -19.31 2.22
N PRO A 83 12.51 -20.33 1.34
CA PRO A 83 11.63 -21.47 1.63
C PRO A 83 11.99 -22.24 2.90
N LYS A 84 13.29 -22.37 3.21
CA LYS A 84 13.77 -23.08 4.41
C LYS A 84 13.62 -22.29 5.72
N ARG A 85 13.29 -20.98 5.64
CA ARG A 85 13.13 -20.09 6.80
C ARG A 85 11.81 -19.31 6.74
N ASN A 86 10.78 -19.94 6.20
CA ASN A 86 9.44 -19.41 6.18
C ASN A 86 8.66 -19.99 7.36
N PHE A 87 8.66 -19.27 8.48
CA PHE A 87 8.07 -19.69 9.75
C PHE A 87 8.58 -21.08 10.22
N SER A 88 9.88 -21.34 10.00
CA SER A 88 10.49 -22.59 10.45
C SER A 88 10.62 -22.60 11.97
N PHE A 89 10.14 -23.68 12.58
CA PHE A 89 10.23 -23.88 14.02
C PHE A 89 11.58 -24.54 14.37
N GLU A 90 12.34 -23.90 15.26
CA GLU A 90 13.51 -24.50 15.89
C GLU A 90 13.08 -25.23 17.17
N PRO A 91 13.50 -26.50 17.35
CA PRO A 91 13.11 -27.28 18.52
C PRO A 91 13.60 -26.64 19.82
N PHE A 92 12.91 -26.97 20.92
CA PHE A 92 13.26 -26.47 22.24
C PHE A 92 14.70 -26.83 22.63
N ALA A 93 15.51 -25.83 22.87
CA ALA A 93 16.86 -25.96 23.42
C ALA A 93 16.91 -25.44 24.86
N LYS A 94 17.72 -26.07 25.70
CA LYS A 94 17.97 -25.61 27.08
C LYS A 94 19.28 -24.82 27.12
N PRO A 95 19.26 -23.52 27.42
CA PRO A 95 20.48 -22.73 27.63
C PRO A 95 21.27 -23.25 28.83
N ILE A 96 22.61 -23.15 28.79
CA ILE A 96 23.50 -23.69 29.83
C ILE A 96 23.28 -22.99 31.17
N ASN A 97 22.93 -21.69 31.15
CA ASN A 97 22.86 -20.84 32.34
C ASN A 97 21.45 -20.64 32.92
N GLN A 98 20.43 -21.31 32.37
CA GLN A 98 19.05 -21.13 32.82
C GLN A 98 18.26 -22.42 32.76
N GLN A 99 17.33 -22.58 33.71
CA GLN A 99 16.41 -23.73 33.77
C GLN A 99 15.14 -23.51 32.90
N VAL A 100 15.29 -22.90 31.72
CA VAL A 100 14.19 -22.63 30.80
C VAL A 100 14.39 -23.37 29.48
N LYS A 101 13.31 -23.65 28.78
CA LYS A 101 13.35 -24.16 27.40
C LYS A 101 13.02 -23.02 26.47
N VAL A 102 13.86 -22.77 25.48
CA VAL A 102 13.68 -21.73 24.46
C VAL A 102 13.51 -22.39 23.12
N SER A 103 12.50 -21.94 22.37
CA SER A 103 12.36 -22.25 20.94
C SER A 103 12.21 -20.96 20.15
N ARG A 104 12.44 -21.03 18.86
CA ARG A 104 12.35 -19.88 17.95
C ARG A 104 11.55 -20.24 16.73
N ILE A 105 10.79 -19.26 16.24
CA ILE A 105 10.21 -19.31 14.91
C ILE A 105 11.01 -18.34 14.04
N LEU A 106 11.58 -18.86 12.97
CA LEU A 106 12.42 -18.08 12.07
C LEU A 106 11.62 -17.75 10.80
N TRP A 107 11.64 -16.48 10.46
CA TRP A 107 11.18 -15.99 9.17
C TRP A 107 12.26 -15.14 8.53
N MET A 108 12.53 -15.36 7.24
CA MET A 108 13.45 -14.55 6.46
C MET A 108 12.82 -14.20 5.12
N GLY A 109 12.58 -12.92 4.94
CA GLY A 109 12.02 -12.39 3.70
C GLY A 109 12.32 -10.92 3.53
N ALA A 110 12.08 -10.43 2.33
CA ALA A 110 12.20 -9.03 1.97
C ALA A 110 11.08 -8.66 0.99
N PHE A 111 10.58 -7.44 1.14
CA PHE A 111 9.66 -6.85 0.19
C PHE A 111 10.46 -6.08 -0.86
N GLY A 112 10.12 -6.24 -2.13
CA GLY A 112 10.84 -5.57 -3.20
C GLY A 112 10.00 -5.35 -4.44
N SER A 113 10.47 -4.45 -5.29
CA SER A 113 9.89 -4.17 -6.60
C SER A 113 10.78 -4.68 -7.72
N THR A 114 10.18 -5.27 -8.74
CA THR A 114 10.88 -5.70 -9.96
C THR A 114 11.05 -4.56 -10.96
N ASN A 115 10.19 -3.53 -10.90
CA ASN A 115 10.27 -2.37 -11.79
C ASN A 115 9.85 -1.09 -11.04
N ASN A 116 10.84 -0.33 -10.57
CA ASN A 116 10.59 0.90 -9.81
C ASN A 116 10.02 2.05 -10.66
N ARG A 117 10.16 2.01 -11.98
CA ARG A 117 9.66 3.06 -12.86
C ARG A 117 8.14 3.14 -12.90
N LEU A 118 7.45 2.03 -12.62
CA LEU A 118 5.98 1.94 -12.60
C LEU A 118 5.38 2.35 -11.24
N HIS A 119 6.18 2.95 -10.39
CA HIS A 119 5.74 3.50 -9.11
C HIS A 119 5.96 5.01 -9.10
N GLY A 120 5.01 5.75 -8.57
CA GLY A 120 5.10 7.20 -8.41
C GLY A 120 4.94 7.60 -6.95
N ALA A 121 5.69 8.59 -6.51
CA ALA A 121 5.52 9.20 -5.19
C ALA A 121 5.31 10.70 -5.34
N LEU A 122 4.22 11.19 -4.79
CA LEU A 122 3.96 12.61 -4.64
C LEU A 122 4.25 13.00 -3.20
N THR A 123 5.20 13.91 -3.01
CA THR A 123 5.67 14.36 -1.70
C THR A 123 5.27 15.82 -1.44
N ALA A 124 5.39 16.26 -0.19
CA ALA A 124 5.10 17.65 0.22
C ALA A 124 3.67 18.11 -0.10
N ILE A 125 2.70 17.21 0.03
CA ILE A 125 1.28 17.57 -0.10
C ILE A 125 0.84 18.30 1.17
N THR A 126 0.33 19.51 0.99
CA THR A 126 -0.34 20.25 2.06
C THR A 126 -1.84 19.90 2.03
N ALA A 127 -2.35 19.36 3.14
CA ALA A 127 -3.76 18.97 3.28
C ALA A 127 -4.49 19.88 4.27
#